data_109f55bec25271258c19b2c4caa6edcc
#
_entry.id   109f55bec25271258c19b2c4caa6edcc
#
_cell.length_a   1.000
_cell.length_b   1.000
_cell.length_c   1.000
_cell.angle_alpha   90.00
_cell.angle_beta   90.00
_cell.angle_gamma   90.00
#
_symmetry.space_group_name_H-M   'P 1'
#
loop_
_entity.id
_entity.type
_entity.pdbx_description
1 polymer ?
#
loop_
_entity_poly.entity_id
_entity_poly.type
_entity_poly.pdbx_seq_one_letter_code
_entity_poly.pdbx_strand_id
1 'polypeptide(L)'
;MLVDPSEDRLHHLTTQLKWRVLEGQGEAIYAIGVEDDGACTGITEEELLASLATLKRMADGAKCEMSLIRRQEGRKGWCAEVLVREQAMEGSFIDMRVAIVGNVDSGKSTIVGVLTSGKLDNGRGLARSAVFRHRHELESGRTSSITQHIMGISASGDIVNYNNVHAMTNSEIVRDSSKVITFIDLAGHERYIKTTVYGMTGCVPDYTMVVVGANMGVQRMTREHLGVALALKCPTFFVVTKVDMCPENVLKDNLDELCRIIKAPGIRKIPLIIKDDKDVVTCAKSMGNDARIAPIFKVRSVTGQQLDPLYAYTHTHTHTHTQVSSVTGQQLDLLRLFLNLIPAQKTQGVYMSVDLFCLYSRSLLTLRKQERTLTRVLYRMCSL
;
A
#
# COMPACT_ATOMS: atom_id res chain seq x y z
N MET A 1 8.85 -11.83 28.97
CA MET A 1 9.88 -10.79 28.98
C MET A 1 11.01 -11.21 28.04
N LEU A 2 11.48 -10.28 27.23
CA LEU A 2 12.58 -10.49 26.27
C LEU A 2 13.95 -10.05 26.84
N VAL A 3 13.99 -9.62 28.10
CA VAL A 3 15.22 -9.16 28.75
C VAL A 3 15.94 -10.39 29.31
N ASP A 4 17.16 -10.62 28.84
CA ASP A 4 18.08 -11.69 29.26
C ASP A 4 17.44 -13.08 29.53
N PRO A 5 16.81 -13.72 28.53
CA PRO A 5 16.21 -15.04 28.70
C PRO A 5 17.30 -16.11 28.83
N SER A 6 17.03 -17.17 29.65
CA SER A 6 17.85 -18.38 29.63
C SER A 6 17.85 -19.05 28.24
N GLU A 7 18.82 -19.90 27.96
CA GLU A 7 18.92 -20.59 26.65
C GLU A 7 17.66 -21.43 26.33
N ASP A 8 17.12 -22.14 27.31
CA ASP A 8 15.85 -22.90 27.14
C ASP A 8 14.69 -21.95 26.80
N ARG A 9 14.61 -20.81 27.49
CA ARG A 9 13.59 -19.80 27.23
C ARG A 9 13.76 -19.19 25.84
N LEU A 10 14.99 -18.91 25.42
CA LEU A 10 15.29 -18.39 24.08
C LEU A 10 14.84 -19.38 22.99
N HIS A 11 15.06 -20.67 23.18
CA HIS A 11 14.61 -21.71 22.26
C HIS A 11 13.08 -21.74 22.12
N HIS A 12 12.35 -21.65 23.24
CA HIS A 12 10.90 -21.54 23.25
C HIS A 12 10.41 -20.26 22.53
N LEU A 13 11.03 -19.13 22.80
CA LEU A 13 10.69 -17.84 22.14
C LEU A 13 10.96 -17.90 20.64
N THR A 14 12.05 -18.53 20.21
CA THR A 14 12.35 -18.74 18.78
C THR A 14 11.29 -19.61 18.11
N THR A 15 10.81 -20.63 18.78
CA THR A 15 9.72 -21.50 18.28
C THR A 15 8.42 -20.69 18.16
N GLN A 16 8.08 -19.87 19.16
CA GLN A 16 6.93 -18.97 19.10
C GLN A 16 7.04 -17.96 17.95
N LEU A 17 8.25 -17.40 17.72
CA LEU A 17 8.50 -16.50 16.59
C LEU A 17 8.20 -17.20 15.26
N LYS A 18 8.72 -18.42 15.05
CA LYS A 18 8.46 -19.20 13.84
C LYS A 18 6.95 -19.40 13.60
N TRP A 19 6.19 -19.72 14.63
CA TRP A 19 4.75 -19.84 14.52
C TRP A 19 4.06 -18.53 14.13
N ARG A 20 4.43 -17.42 14.74
CA ARG A 20 3.86 -16.09 14.41
C ARG A 20 4.18 -15.66 12.99
N VAL A 21 5.43 -15.90 12.54
CA VAL A 21 5.84 -15.59 11.16
C VAL A 21 5.07 -16.48 10.17
N LEU A 22 4.88 -17.76 10.48
CA LEU A 22 4.08 -18.66 9.64
C LEU A 22 2.60 -18.24 9.58
N GLU A 23 2.00 -17.87 10.72
CA GLU A 23 0.63 -17.33 10.75
C GLU A 23 0.48 -16.04 9.96
N GLY A 24 1.52 -15.18 10.00
CA GLY A 24 1.61 -13.92 9.25
C GLY A 24 2.06 -14.09 7.80
N GLN A 25 2.14 -15.33 7.28
CA GLN A 25 2.55 -15.63 5.90
C GLN A 25 3.97 -15.14 5.55
N GLY A 26 4.91 -15.34 6.45
CA GLY A 26 6.32 -14.98 6.27
C GLY A 26 6.73 -13.68 6.95
N GLU A 27 5.82 -13.00 7.64
CA GLU A 27 6.14 -11.76 8.37
C GLU A 27 5.35 -11.62 9.69
N ALA A 28 5.96 -10.94 10.68
CA ALA A 28 5.31 -10.62 11.94
C ALA A 28 5.77 -9.26 12.47
N ILE A 29 4.88 -8.51 13.10
CA ILE A 29 5.21 -7.24 13.76
C ILE A 29 5.23 -7.45 15.28
N TYR A 30 6.37 -7.18 15.89
CA TYR A 30 6.57 -7.18 17.33
C TYR A 30 6.46 -5.77 17.89
N ALA A 31 5.65 -5.60 18.93
CA ALA A 31 5.56 -4.37 19.71
C ALA A 31 6.25 -4.59 21.06
N ILE A 32 7.30 -3.85 21.34
CA ILE A 32 8.09 -3.91 22.58
C ILE A 32 7.75 -2.68 23.42
N GLY A 33 7.54 -2.85 24.74
CA GLY A 33 7.13 -1.76 25.63
C GLY A 33 5.65 -1.38 25.54
N VAL A 34 4.83 -2.19 24.83
CA VAL A 34 3.38 -2.03 24.70
C VAL A 34 2.69 -3.12 25.51
N GLU A 35 1.69 -2.78 26.30
CA GLU A 35 0.91 -3.72 27.10
C GLU A 35 -0.15 -4.44 26.24
N ASP A 36 -0.74 -5.51 26.75
CA ASP A 36 -1.73 -6.34 26.02
C ASP A 36 -3.00 -5.54 25.67
N ASP A 37 -3.32 -4.48 26.39
CA ASP A 37 -4.41 -3.55 26.10
C ASP A 37 -4.07 -2.52 25.00
N GLY A 38 -2.82 -2.56 24.50
CA GLY A 38 -2.31 -1.62 23.49
C GLY A 38 -1.76 -0.31 24.08
N ALA A 39 -1.71 -0.16 25.41
CA ALA A 39 -1.14 1.02 26.02
C ALA A 39 0.38 1.08 25.85
N CYS A 40 0.89 2.21 25.35
CA CYS A 40 2.33 2.45 25.21
C CYS A 40 2.90 2.91 26.58
N THR A 41 3.11 1.96 27.46
CA THR A 41 3.69 2.23 28.80
C THR A 41 5.18 2.56 28.68
N GLY A 42 5.89 1.82 27.86
CA GLY A 42 7.33 1.96 27.66
C GLY A 42 8.16 1.20 28.69
N ILE A 43 9.38 0.90 28.30
CA ILE A 43 10.43 0.26 29.13
C ILE A 43 11.67 1.15 29.13
N THR A 44 12.60 0.89 30.03
CA THR A 44 13.87 1.63 30.08
C THR A 44 14.67 1.43 28.78
N GLU A 45 15.58 2.33 28.49
CA GLU A 45 16.40 2.21 27.28
C GLU A 45 17.28 0.94 27.29
N GLU A 46 17.79 0.59 28.45
CA GLU A 46 18.60 -0.61 28.64
C GLU A 46 17.77 -1.88 28.39
N GLU A 47 16.55 -1.95 28.92
CA GLU A 47 15.63 -3.06 28.69
C GLU A 47 15.19 -3.14 27.23
N LEU A 48 15.01 -2.00 26.56
CA LEU A 48 14.69 -1.97 25.14
C LEU A 48 15.82 -2.55 24.30
N LEU A 49 17.06 -2.11 24.55
CA LEU A 49 18.25 -2.62 23.85
C LEU A 49 18.44 -4.13 24.09
N ALA A 50 18.29 -4.59 25.32
CA ALA A 50 18.36 -6.03 25.66
C ALA A 50 17.24 -6.82 24.94
N SER A 51 16.03 -6.28 24.90
CA SER A 51 14.89 -6.92 24.20
C SER A 51 15.11 -7.00 22.70
N LEU A 52 15.65 -5.93 22.08
CA LEU A 52 16.00 -5.92 20.65
C LEU A 52 17.13 -6.92 20.35
N ALA A 53 18.14 -7.02 21.20
CA ALA A 53 19.22 -8.00 21.05
C ALA A 53 18.68 -9.45 21.13
N THR A 54 17.79 -9.72 22.07
CA THR A 54 17.12 -11.02 22.19
C THR A 54 16.27 -11.33 20.95
N LEU A 55 15.48 -10.35 20.48
CA LEU A 55 14.65 -10.52 19.28
C LEU A 55 15.53 -10.79 18.03
N LYS A 56 16.70 -10.15 17.94
CA LYS A 56 17.66 -10.42 16.87
C LYS A 56 18.17 -11.85 16.92
N ARG A 57 18.56 -12.36 18.12
CA ARG A 57 18.98 -13.77 18.30
C ARG A 57 17.85 -14.74 17.91
N MET A 58 16.60 -14.44 18.27
CA MET A 58 15.43 -15.23 17.86
C MET A 58 15.25 -15.23 16.35
N ALA A 59 15.37 -14.06 15.71
CA ALA A 59 15.23 -13.91 14.27
C ALA A 59 16.32 -14.70 13.52
N ASP A 60 17.57 -14.59 13.94
CA ASP A 60 18.70 -15.35 13.37
C ASP A 60 18.46 -16.88 13.50
N GLY A 61 17.99 -17.34 14.66
CA GLY A 61 17.62 -18.75 14.86
C GLY A 61 16.39 -19.22 14.06
N ALA A 62 15.56 -18.28 13.61
CA ALA A 62 14.41 -18.56 12.76
C ALA A 62 14.68 -18.35 11.26
N LYS A 63 15.89 -17.94 10.86
CA LYS A 63 16.27 -17.53 9.49
C LYS A 63 15.43 -16.33 8.98
N CYS A 64 15.13 -15.42 9.90
CA CYS A 64 14.40 -14.20 9.63
C CYS A 64 15.33 -13.00 9.74
N GLU A 65 14.94 -11.91 9.12
CA GLU A 65 15.57 -10.61 9.27
C GLU A 65 14.67 -9.69 10.10
N MET A 66 15.30 -8.80 10.86
CA MET A 66 14.63 -7.87 11.75
C MET A 66 14.83 -6.44 11.27
N SER A 67 13.75 -5.70 11.10
CA SER A 67 13.75 -4.29 10.72
C SER A 67 12.99 -3.46 11.77
N LEU A 68 13.63 -2.41 12.28
CA LEU A 68 12.99 -1.46 13.20
C LEU A 68 12.08 -0.53 12.40
N ILE A 69 10.74 -0.63 12.62
CA ILE A 69 9.75 0.24 11.97
C ILE A 69 9.81 1.63 12.60
N ARG A 70 9.71 1.68 13.93
CA ARG A 70 9.75 2.95 14.67
C ARG A 70 10.09 2.75 16.12
N ARG A 71 10.61 3.83 16.73
CA ARG A 71 10.81 3.98 18.16
C ARG A 71 10.01 5.21 18.62
N GLN A 72 9.32 5.12 19.74
CA GLN A 72 8.55 6.22 20.31
C GLN A 72 8.69 6.25 21.83
N GLU A 73 8.55 7.41 22.42
CA GLU A 73 8.49 7.57 23.86
C GLU A 73 7.09 7.17 24.36
N GLY A 74 7.04 6.30 25.37
CA GLY A 74 5.86 5.89 26.08
C GLY A 74 5.71 6.66 27.39
N ARG A 75 4.77 6.24 28.26
CA ARG A 75 4.50 6.92 29.55
C ARG A 75 5.65 6.81 30.56
N LYS A 76 6.39 5.68 30.54
CA LYS A 76 7.48 5.36 31.50
C LYS A 76 8.83 5.10 30.85
N GLY A 77 8.94 5.22 29.54
CA GLY A 77 10.16 4.92 28.81
C GLY A 77 9.89 4.73 27.33
N TRP A 78 10.61 3.84 26.68
CA TRP A 78 10.62 3.66 25.24
C TRP A 78 9.77 2.47 24.78
N CYS A 79 9.08 2.65 23.66
CA CYS A 79 8.40 1.60 22.91
C CYS A 79 9.04 1.45 21.53
N ALA A 80 9.07 0.24 21.00
CA ALA A 80 9.52 -0.01 19.64
C ALA A 80 8.59 -0.97 18.91
N GLU A 81 8.39 -0.76 17.60
CA GLU A 81 7.74 -1.70 16.71
C GLU A 81 8.76 -2.22 15.70
N VAL A 82 8.82 -3.52 15.58
CA VAL A 82 9.84 -4.25 14.82
C VAL A 82 9.15 -5.21 13.87
N LEU A 83 9.48 -5.13 12.60
CA LEU A 83 9.09 -6.12 11.60
C LEU A 83 10.11 -7.26 11.60
N VAL A 84 9.63 -8.48 11.65
CA VAL A 84 10.43 -9.69 11.46
C VAL A 84 9.89 -10.41 10.23
N ARG A 85 10.74 -10.67 9.25
CA ARG A 85 10.38 -11.28 7.97
C ARG A 85 11.35 -12.39 7.61
N GLU A 86 10.85 -13.45 6.99
CA GLU A 86 11.69 -14.52 6.45
C GLU A 86 12.68 -13.96 5.41
N GLN A 87 13.92 -14.44 5.47
CA GLN A 87 14.92 -14.11 4.46
C GLN A 87 14.50 -14.71 3.11
N ALA A 88 14.82 -14.00 2.02
CA ALA A 88 14.59 -14.50 0.68
C ALA A 88 15.34 -15.82 0.49
N MET A 89 14.60 -16.90 0.25
CA MET A 89 15.13 -18.16 -0.22
C MET A 89 14.84 -18.27 -1.74
N GLU A 90 15.66 -18.98 -2.47
CA GLU A 90 15.40 -19.21 -3.90
C GLU A 90 13.99 -19.81 -4.10
N GLY A 91 13.11 -19.02 -4.74
CA GLY A 91 11.74 -19.41 -5.06
C GLY A 91 10.69 -19.19 -3.95
N SER A 92 11.06 -18.64 -2.78
CA SER A 92 10.11 -18.31 -1.72
C SER A 92 10.08 -16.80 -1.47
N PHE A 93 8.96 -16.17 -1.78
CA PHE A 93 8.70 -14.75 -1.50
C PHE A 93 7.20 -14.55 -1.22
N ILE A 94 6.89 -13.49 -0.52
CA ILE A 94 5.50 -13.08 -0.27
C ILE A 94 4.98 -12.39 -1.53
N ASP A 95 4.03 -13.00 -2.26
CA ASP A 95 3.36 -12.39 -3.43
C ASP A 95 2.15 -11.58 -2.98
N MET A 96 2.09 -10.32 -3.38
CA MET A 96 0.96 -9.44 -3.09
C MET A 96 0.58 -8.64 -4.34
N ARG A 97 -0.70 -8.65 -4.69
CA ARG A 97 -1.25 -8.00 -5.88
C ARG A 97 -2.09 -6.80 -5.51
N VAL A 98 -1.80 -5.65 -6.09
CA VAL A 98 -2.51 -4.40 -5.82
C VAL A 98 -3.10 -3.85 -7.12
N ALA A 99 -4.42 -3.88 -7.25
CA ALA A 99 -5.10 -3.25 -8.38
C ALA A 99 -5.16 -1.73 -8.18
N ILE A 100 -4.83 -0.97 -9.22
CA ILE A 100 -4.84 0.48 -9.20
C ILE A 100 -5.97 1.00 -10.07
N VAL A 101 -6.93 1.65 -9.41
CA VAL A 101 -8.16 2.14 -10.04
C VAL A 101 -8.39 3.63 -9.74
N GLY A 102 -9.26 4.25 -10.49
CA GLY A 102 -9.61 5.66 -10.35
C GLY A 102 -9.92 6.29 -11.71
N ASN A 103 -10.30 7.57 -11.70
CA ASN A 103 -10.67 8.29 -12.91
C ASN A 103 -9.48 8.51 -13.86
N VAL A 104 -9.77 8.93 -15.08
CA VAL A 104 -8.74 9.46 -16.03
C VAL A 104 -8.01 10.62 -15.37
N ASP A 105 -6.73 10.76 -15.65
CA ASP A 105 -5.86 11.85 -15.16
C ASP A 105 -5.77 11.96 -13.61
N SER A 106 -6.21 10.95 -12.86
CA SER A 106 -6.02 10.90 -11.40
C SER A 106 -4.58 10.57 -10.97
N GLY A 107 -3.66 10.29 -11.88
CA GLY A 107 -2.25 10.00 -11.59
C GLY A 107 -1.93 8.52 -11.30
N LYS A 108 -2.78 7.57 -11.69
CA LYS A 108 -2.56 6.11 -11.50
C LYS A 108 -1.21 5.63 -12.02
N SER A 109 -0.99 5.74 -13.32
CA SER A 109 0.26 5.29 -13.96
C SER A 109 1.47 6.09 -13.49
N THR A 110 1.29 7.36 -13.10
CA THR A 110 2.37 8.18 -12.53
C THR A 110 2.81 7.64 -11.17
N ILE A 111 1.85 7.32 -10.27
CA ILE A 111 2.20 6.76 -8.95
C ILE A 111 2.85 5.39 -9.06
N VAL A 112 2.40 4.54 -10.01
CA VAL A 112 3.06 3.25 -10.31
C VAL A 112 4.50 3.48 -10.74
N GLY A 113 4.73 4.37 -11.71
CA GLY A 113 6.07 4.69 -12.20
C GLY A 113 6.99 5.21 -11.10
N VAL A 114 6.47 6.06 -10.21
CA VAL A 114 7.24 6.59 -9.06
C VAL A 114 7.54 5.50 -8.04
N LEU A 115 6.58 4.64 -7.72
CA LEU A 115 6.79 3.54 -6.75
C LEU A 115 7.77 2.49 -7.27
N THR A 116 7.74 2.17 -8.55
CA THR A 116 8.59 1.14 -9.14
C THR A 116 9.98 1.65 -9.53
N SER A 117 10.14 2.92 -9.90
CA SER A 117 11.43 3.49 -10.31
C SER A 117 12.17 4.25 -9.20
N GLY A 118 11.50 4.64 -8.13
CA GLY A 118 12.05 5.51 -7.08
C GLY A 118 12.21 6.98 -7.48
N LYS A 119 11.94 7.32 -8.74
CA LYS A 119 12.13 8.67 -9.26
C LYS A 119 10.80 9.42 -9.33
N LEU A 120 10.76 10.63 -8.79
CA LEU A 120 9.60 11.49 -8.89
C LEU A 120 9.36 11.92 -10.35
N ASP A 121 8.12 12.20 -10.70
CA ASP A 121 7.77 12.72 -12.01
C ASP A 121 8.25 14.17 -12.19
N ASN A 122 8.59 14.54 -13.42
CA ASN A 122 8.99 15.90 -13.77
C ASN A 122 7.80 16.85 -14.08
N GLY A 123 6.58 16.40 -13.80
CA GLY A 123 5.34 17.13 -14.13
C GLY A 123 4.91 16.99 -15.60
N ARG A 124 5.76 16.40 -16.46
CA ARG A 124 5.46 16.16 -17.88
C ARG A 124 5.17 14.71 -18.22
N GLY A 125 5.12 13.83 -17.19
CA GLY A 125 4.75 12.44 -17.33
C GLY A 125 5.93 11.49 -17.60
N LEU A 126 7.13 11.83 -17.18
CA LEU A 126 8.31 10.97 -17.31
C LEU A 126 8.10 9.65 -16.56
N ALA A 127 7.56 9.70 -15.34
CA ALA A 127 7.32 8.49 -14.55
C ALA A 127 6.30 7.56 -15.22
N ARG A 128 5.21 8.10 -15.78
CA ARG A 128 4.19 7.28 -16.45
C ARG A 128 4.65 6.70 -17.78
N SER A 129 5.62 7.34 -18.47
CA SER A 129 6.15 6.83 -19.74
C SER A 129 6.85 5.48 -19.57
N ALA A 130 7.42 5.20 -18.40
CA ALA A 130 8.03 3.92 -18.06
C ALA A 130 6.99 2.79 -17.83
N VAL A 131 5.73 3.16 -17.57
CA VAL A 131 4.62 2.24 -17.28
C VAL A 131 3.85 1.88 -18.54
N PHE A 132 3.78 2.77 -19.51
CA PHE A 132 3.01 2.57 -20.73
C PHE A 132 3.61 1.49 -21.63
N ARG A 133 2.74 0.61 -22.12
CA ARG A 133 3.12 -0.51 -22.98
C ARG A 133 2.97 -0.20 -24.47
N HIS A 134 1.98 0.62 -24.83
CA HIS A 134 1.63 0.88 -26.21
C HIS A 134 1.96 2.31 -26.63
N ARG A 135 2.36 2.48 -27.90
CA ARG A 135 2.72 3.79 -28.46
C ARG A 135 1.58 4.81 -28.36
N HIS A 136 0.34 4.40 -28.59
CA HIS A 136 -0.84 5.28 -28.45
C HIS A 136 -1.08 5.73 -27.00
N GLU A 137 -0.63 4.96 -26.00
CA GLU A 137 -0.70 5.37 -24.58
C GLU A 137 0.33 6.46 -24.29
N LEU A 138 1.54 6.37 -24.89
CA LEU A 138 2.55 7.42 -24.80
C LEU A 138 2.07 8.73 -25.46
N GLU A 139 1.45 8.63 -26.62
CA GLU A 139 0.92 9.78 -27.38
C GLU A 139 -0.29 10.42 -26.68
N SER A 140 -1.23 9.63 -26.18
CA SER A 140 -2.45 10.12 -25.51
C SER A 140 -2.25 10.43 -24.04
N GLY A 141 -1.22 9.90 -23.40
CA GLY A 141 -0.99 9.95 -21.95
C GLY A 141 -2.00 9.17 -21.12
N ARG A 142 -2.73 8.20 -21.72
CA ARG A 142 -3.83 7.47 -21.09
C ARG A 142 -3.65 5.97 -21.23
N THR A 143 -3.80 5.26 -20.10
CA THR A 143 -3.78 3.79 -20.05
C THR A 143 -5.02 3.21 -20.75
N SER A 144 -4.83 2.26 -21.65
CA SER A 144 -5.90 1.54 -22.36
C SER A 144 -5.88 0.04 -22.10
N SER A 145 -4.76 -0.49 -21.64
CA SER A 145 -4.49 -1.91 -21.41
C SER A 145 -4.34 -2.21 -19.92
N ILE A 146 -4.28 -3.49 -19.57
CA ILE A 146 -3.90 -3.97 -18.23
C ILE A 146 -2.39 -4.15 -18.25
N THR A 147 -1.67 -3.44 -17.41
CA THR A 147 -0.22 -3.59 -17.25
C THR A 147 0.13 -4.00 -15.84
N GLN A 148 1.18 -4.82 -15.72
CA GLN A 148 1.67 -5.30 -14.43
C GLN A 148 3.09 -4.81 -14.24
N HIS A 149 3.37 -4.23 -13.07
CA HIS A 149 4.67 -3.72 -12.68
C HIS A 149 5.01 -4.23 -11.29
N ILE A 150 6.23 -4.68 -11.10
CA ILE A 150 6.66 -5.26 -9.83
C ILE A 150 7.51 -4.28 -9.02
N MET A 151 7.33 -4.34 -7.72
CA MET A 151 8.18 -3.69 -6.72
C MET A 151 8.61 -4.75 -5.72
N GLY A 152 9.91 -4.99 -5.65
CA GLY A 152 10.51 -5.93 -4.71
C GLY A 152 10.90 -5.23 -3.41
N ILE A 153 10.68 -5.90 -2.29
CA ILE A 153 11.08 -5.45 -0.97
C ILE A 153 11.93 -6.54 -0.34
N SER A 154 13.12 -6.16 0.13
CA SER A 154 14.03 -7.07 0.84
C SER A 154 13.49 -7.47 2.22
N ALA A 155 14.12 -8.42 2.88
CA ALA A 155 13.77 -8.78 4.25
C ALA A 155 14.02 -7.62 5.23
N SER A 156 15.02 -6.76 4.95
CA SER A 156 15.28 -5.53 5.73
C SER A 156 14.22 -4.44 5.56
N GLY A 157 13.35 -4.55 4.52
CA GLY A 157 12.32 -3.56 4.21
C GLY A 157 12.71 -2.54 3.15
N ASP A 158 13.91 -2.66 2.57
CA ASP A 158 14.39 -1.78 1.51
C ASP A 158 13.79 -2.16 0.16
N ILE A 159 13.57 -1.17 -0.70
CA ILE A 159 13.02 -1.41 -2.04
C ILE A 159 14.15 -1.82 -2.98
N VAL A 160 14.12 -3.07 -3.43
CA VAL A 160 15.15 -3.69 -4.28
C VAL A 160 15.30 -2.97 -5.62
N ASN A 161 14.20 -2.52 -6.21
CA ASN A 161 14.19 -1.79 -7.49
C ASN A 161 15.10 -0.57 -7.54
N TYR A 162 15.44 0.02 -6.36
CA TYR A 162 16.21 1.27 -6.27
C TYR A 162 17.71 1.05 -6.13
N ASN A 163 18.15 -0.19 -5.89
CA ASN A 163 19.53 -0.50 -5.53
C ASN A 163 20.51 -0.40 -6.70
N ASN A 164 20.02 -0.48 -7.94
CA ASN A 164 20.87 -0.49 -9.13
C ASN A 164 20.72 0.77 -9.99
N VAL A 165 21.82 1.25 -10.55
CA VAL A 165 21.86 2.36 -11.51
C VAL A 165 21.16 1.98 -12.82
N HIS A 166 21.22 0.69 -13.19
CA HIS A 166 20.54 0.13 -14.35
C HIS A 166 19.19 -0.48 -13.96
N ALA A 167 18.24 -0.44 -14.88
CA ALA A 167 16.94 -1.07 -14.66
C ALA A 167 17.12 -2.58 -14.48
N MET A 168 16.69 -3.09 -13.31
CA MET A 168 16.72 -4.52 -13.02
C MET A 168 15.64 -5.25 -13.82
N THR A 169 15.94 -6.47 -14.22
CA THR A 169 14.95 -7.38 -14.80
C THR A 169 13.98 -7.87 -13.71
N ASN A 170 12.78 -8.26 -14.11
CA ASN A 170 11.81 -8.81 -13.16
C ASN A 170 12.34 -10.03 -12.40
N SER A 171 13.17 -10.86 -13.07
CA SER A 171 13.79 -12.04 -12.46
C SER A 171 14.78 -11.68 -11.36
N GLU A 172 15.58 -10.64 -11.55
CA GLU A 172 16.53 -10.14 -10.55
C GLU A 172 15.80 -9.54 -9.36
N ILE A 173 14.73 -8.74 -9.61
CA ILE A 173 13.92 -8.17 -8.55
C ILE A 173 13.31 -9.29 -7.70
N VAL A 174 12.71 -10.30 -8.30
CA VAL A 174 12.07 -11.41 -7.57
C VAL A 174 13.10 -12.21 -6.77
N ARG A 175 14.28 -12.48 -7.34
CA ARG A 175 15.34 -13.25 -6.67
C ARG A 175 15.83 -12.55 -5.38
N ASP A 176 15.98 -11.22 -5.44
CA ASP A 176 16.58 -10.45 -4.36
C ASP A 176 15.52 -9.91 -3.36
N SER A 177 14.24 -10.29 -3.52
CA SER A 177 13.13 -9.81 -2.70
C SER A 177 12.54 -10.89 -1.82
N SER A 178 12.23 -10.56 -0.56
CA SER A 178 11.41 -11.39 0.33
C SER A 178 9.91 -11.13 0.15
N LYS A 179 9.53 -9.94 -0.35
CA LYS A 179 8.15 -9.56 -0.67
C LYS A 179 8.11 -8.89 -2.03
N VAL A 180 7.22 -9.37 -2.89
CA VAL A 180 7.01 -8.82 -4.22
C VAL A 180 5.60 -8.26 -4.32
N ILE A 181 5.49 -6.98 -4.66
CA ILE A 181 4.23 -6.31 -4.88
C ILE A 181 4.02 -6.14 -6.38
N THR A 182 2.99 -6.78 -6.91
CA THR A 182 2.58 -6.66 -8.30
C THR A 182 1.49 -5.59 -8.42
N PHE A 183 1.83 -4.44 -8.96
CA PHE A 183 0.86 -3.39 -9.28
C PHE A 183 0.18 -3.71 -10.61
N ILE A 184 -1.15 -3.75 -10.60
CA ILE A 184 -2.00 -3.95 -11.78
C ILE A 184 -2.57 -2.58 -12.15
N ASP A 185 -1.93 -1.87 -13.10
CA ASP A 185 -2.41 -0.56 -13.57
C ASP A 185 -3.58 -0.77 -14.54
N LEU A 186 -4.70 -0.14 -14.21
CA LEU A 186 -5.97 -0.30 -14.91
C LEU A 186 -6.43 1.02 -15.52
N ALA A 187 -7.10 0.91 -16.69
CA ALA A 187 -7.62 2.06 -17.40
C ALA A 187 -8.69 2.80 -16.60
N GLY A 188 -8.59 4.13 -16.54
CA GLY A 188 -9.55 4.99 -15.82
C GLY A 188 -10.71 5.51 -16.69
N HIS A 189 -10.64 5.34 -18.02
CA HIS A 189 -11.62 5.90 -18.95
C HIS A 189 -12.85 4.99 -19.09
N GLU A 190 -14.05 5.57 -19.15
CA GLU A 190 -15.34 4.86 -19.29
C GLU A 190 -15.33 3.86 -20.45
N ARG A 191 -14.71 4.22 -21.57
CA ARG A 191 -14.58 3.34 -22.75
C ARG A 191 -13.94 1.99 -22.43
N TYR A 192 -13.04 1.96 -21.45
CA TYR A 192 -12.27 0.77 -21.07
C TYR A 192 -12.76 0.09 -19.78
N ILE A 193 -13.96 0.44 -19.29
CA ILE A 193 -14.52 -0.13 -18.06
C ILE A 193 -14.54 -1.67 -18.07
N LYS A 194 -14.82 -2.28 -19.22
CA LYS A 194 -14.81 -3.74 -19.38
C LYS A 194 -13.42 -4.32 -19.14
N THR A 195 -12.38 -3.67 -19.68
CA THR A 195 -10.98 -4.07 -19.48
C THR A 195 -10.59 -3.93 -18.00
N THR A 196 -11.02 -2.85 -17.34
CA THR A 196 -10.78 -2.63 -15.92
C THR A 196 -11.44 -3.70 -15.05
N VAL A 197 -12.72 -4.00 -15.32
CA VAL A 197 -13.45 -5.08 -14.62
C VAL A 197 -12.76 -6.43 -14.84
N TYR A 198 -12.38 -6.74 -16.08
CA TYR A 198 -11.64 -7.96 -16.39
C TYR A 198 -10.31 -8.04 -15.64
N GLY A 199 -9.54 -6.93 -15.57
CA GLY A 199 -8.30 -6.86 -14.81
C GLY A 199 -8.49 -7.10 -13.31
N MET A 200 -9.56 -6.53 -12.72
CA MET A 200 -9.87 -6.73 -11.31
C MET A 200 -10.35 -8.16 -11.01
N THR A 201 -11.10 -8.78 -11.92
CA THR A 201 -11.61 -10.14 -11.71
C THR A 201 -10.60 -11.22 -12.08
N GLY A 202 -9.86 -11.02 -13.18
CA GLY A 202 -8.93 -12.02 -13.71
C GLY A 202 -7.57 -12.05 -13.01
N CYS A 203 -7.08 -10.90 -12.51
CA CYS A 203 -5.80 -10.84 -11.79
C CYS A 203 -5.92 -11.12 -10.30
N VAL A 204 -7.15 -11.22 -9.76
CA VAL A 204 -7.45 -11.52 -8.34
C VAL A 204 -6.55 -10.70 -7.39
N PRO A 205 -6.72 -9.37 -7.31
CA PRO A 205 -5.89 -8.54 -6.45
C PRO A 205 -6.21 -8.76 -4.97
N ASP A 206 -5.18 -8.72 -4.13
CA ASP A 206 -5.30 -8.76 -2.67
C ASP A 206 -5.83 -7.44 -2.12
N TYR A 207 -5.44 -6.33 -2.75
CA TYR A 207 -5.84 -4.97 -2.36
C TYR A 207 -6.20 -4.13 -3.58
N THR A 208 -7.04 -3.13 -3.35
CA THR A 208 -7.35 -2.11 -4.35
C THR A 208 -6.88 -0.73 -3.87
N MET A 209 -5.99 -0.11 -4.61
CA MET A 209 -5.58 1.29 -4.44
C MET A 209 -6.48 2.18 -5.29
N VAL A 210 -7.32 2.97 -4.64
CA VAL A 210 -8.20 3.93 -5.32
C VAL A 210 -7.50 5.28 -5.38
N VAL A 211 -7.14 5.71 -6.59
CA VAL A 211 -6.41 6.96 -6.83
C VAL A 211 -7.37 8.07 -7.19
N VAL A 212 -7.34 9.16 -6.40
CA VAL A 212 -8.20 10.34 -6.55
C VAL A 212 -7.32 11.58 -6.78
N GLY A 213 -7.58 12.34 -7.83
CA GLY A 213 -6.90 13.63 -8.04
C GLY A 213 -7.48 14.69 -7.11
N ALA A 214 -6.65 15.36 -6.31
CA ALA A 214 -7.08 16.39 -5.35
C ALA A 214 -7.87 17.54 -6.01
N ASN A 215 -7.50 17.88 -7.24
CA ASN A 215 -8.13 18.95 -8.01
C ASN A 215 -9.51 18.60 -8.58
N MET A 216 -9.80 17.29 -8.75
CA MET A 216 -11.04 16.82 -9.39
C MET A 216 -12.00 16.12 -8.42
N GLY A 217 -11.51 15.70 -7.26
CA GLY A 217 -12.29 14.93 -6.28
C GLY A 217 -12.75 13.56 -6.79
N VAL A 218 -13.80 13.03 -6.17
CA VAL A 218 -14.34 11.71 -6.50
C VAL A 218 -15.29 11.79 -7.68
N GLN A 219 -14.81 11.40 -8.84
CA GLN A 219 -15.57 11.39 -10.09
C GLN A 219 -16.43 10.12 -10.24
N ARG A 220 -17.37 10.12 -11.21
CA ARG A 220 -18.26 8.99 -11.51
C ARG A 220 -17.49 7.68 -11.67
N MET A 221 -16.44 7.67 -12.51
CA MET A 221 -15.65 6.47 -12.75
C MET A 221 -14.94 5.94 -11.49
N THR A 222 -14.50 6.82 -10.61
CA THR A 222 -13.93 6.42 -9.31
C THR A 222 -14.96 5.68 -8.46
N ARG A 223 -16.22 6.15 -8.45
CA ARG A 223 -17.31 5.49 -7.71
C ARG A 223 -17.65 4.12 -8.31
N GLU A 224 -17.68 4.01 -9.64
CA GLU A 224 -17.93 2.72 -10.34
C GLU A 224 -16.81 1.71 -10.03
N HIS A 225 -15.55 2.12 -10.12
CA HIS A 225 -14.40 1.25 -9.77
C HIS A 225 -14.42 0.83 -8.29
N LEU A 226 -14.78 1.74 -7.39
CA LEU A 226 -14.94 1.43 -5.97
C LEU A 226 -16.08 0.41 -5.77
N GLY A 227 -17.18 0.56 -6.48
CA GLY A 227 -18.28 -0.40 -6.48
C GLY A 227 -17.85 -1.81 -6.89
N VAL A 228 -17.00 -1.92 -7.92
CA VAL A 228 -16.43 -3.21 -8.35
C VAL A 228 -15.52 -3.80 -7.27
N ALA A 229 -14.63 -2.99 -6.68
CA ALA A 229 -13.73 -3.44 -5.60
C ALA A 229 -14.52 -3.97 -4.38
N LEU A 230 -15.61 -3.29 -4.03
CA LEU A 230 -16.50 -3.70 -2.93
C LEU A 230 -17.24 -4.99 -3.26
N ALA A 231 -17.75 -5.13 -4.49
CA ALA A 231 -18.42 -6.36 -4.94
C ALA A 231 -17.49 -7.58 -4.90
N LEU A 232 -16.20 -7.36 -5.19
CA LEU A 232 -15.15 -8.37 -5.07
C LEU A 232 -14.66 -8.59 -3.63
N LYS A 233 -15.19 -7.82 -2.66
CA LYS A 233 -14.74 -7.82 -1.26
C LYS A 233 -13.24 -7.55 -1.10
N CYS A 234 -12.63 -6.87 -2.07
CA CYS A 234 -11.22 -6.53 -2.05
C CYS A 234 -10.97 -5.37 -1.06
N PRO A 235 -10.10 -5.52 -0.08
CA PRO A 235 -9.73 -4.44 0.83
C PRO A 235 -9.21 -3.23 0.06
N THR A 236 -9.72 -2.03 0.41
CA THR A 236 -9.44 -0.81 -0.34
C THR A 236 -8.75 0.23 0.51
N PHE A 237 -7.77 0.92 -0.06
CA PHE A 237 -7.16 2.13 0.48
C PHE A 237 -7.11 3.23 -0.57
N PHE A 238 -6.95 4.47 -0.15
CA PHE A 238 -7.11 5.64 -1.01
C PHE A 238 -5.81 6.43 -1.08
N VAL A 239 -5.49 6.90 -2.28
CA VAL A 239 -4.34 7.78 -2.53
C VAL A 239 -4.83 9.04 -3.24
N VAL A 240 -4.74 10.16 -2.54
CA VAL A 240 -5.08 11.49 -3.08
C VAL A 240 -3.81 12.10 -3.64
N THR A 241 -3.78 12.27 -4.95
CA THR A 241 -2.63 12.79 -5.71
C THR A 241 -2.81 14.26 -6.06
N LYS A 242 -1.77 14.91 -6.60
CA LYS A 242 -1.81 16.31 -7.08
C LYS A 242 -2.20 17.32 -5.98
N VAL A 243 -1.84 17.03 -4.75
CA VAL A 243 -2.15 17.90 -3.60
C VAL A 243 -1.44 19.25 -3.69
N ASP A 244 -0.32 19.31 -4.41
CA ASP A 244 0.49 20.49 -4.67
C ASP A 244 -0.15 21.47 -5.66
N MET A 245 -1.03 20.96 -6.53
CA MET A 245 -1.71 21.76 -7.56
C MET A 245 -3.12 22.21 -7.14
N CYS A 246 -3.57 21.79 -5.95
CA CYS A 246 -4.93 22.01 -5.49
C CYS A 246 -4.97 23.10 -4.41
N PRO A 247 -5.83 24.11 -4.50
CA PRO A 247 -6.08 25.05 -3.41
C PRO A 247 -6.56 24.30 -2.15
N GLU A 248 -6.15 24.77 -0.96
CA GLU A 248 -6.45 24.09 0.30
C GLU A 248 -7.94 23.91 0.59
N ASN A 249 -8.76 24.91 0.24
CA ASN A 249 -10.22 24.83 0.38
C ASN A 249 -10.80 23.69 -0.47
N VAL A 250 -10.40 23.59 -1.75
CA VAL A 250 -10.86 22.53 -2.67
C VAL A 250 -10.36 21.16 -2.22
N LEU A 251 -9.12 21.07 -1.74
CA LEU A 251 -8.57 19.85 -1.17
C LEU A 251 -9.39 19.38 0.03
N LYS A 252 -9.74 20.30 0.94
CA LYS A 252 -10.55 19.99 2.12
C LYS A 252 -11.93 19.50 1.72
N ASP A 253 -12.62 20.19 0.83
CA ASP A 253 -13.95 19.81 0.35
C ASP A 253 -13.96 18.42 -0.29
N ASN A 254 -12.96 18.15 -1.14
CA ASN A 254 -12.81 16.85 -1.80
C ASN A 254 -12.46 15.72 -0.82
N LEU A 255 -11.67 15.99 0.22
CA LEU A 255 -11.40 15.03 1.30
C LEU A 255 -12.66 14.75 2.13
N ASP A 256 -13.44 15.78 2.43
CA ASP A 256 -14.70 15.63 3.18
C ASP A 256 -15.74 14.85 2.39
N GLU A 257 -15.81 15.06 1.07
CA GLU A 257 -16.64 14.25 0.17
C GLU A 257 -16.18 12.79 0.15
N LEU A 258 -14.87 12.53 0.00
CA LEU A 258 -14.30 11.18 0.04
C LEU A 258 -14.62 10.49 1.37
N CYS A 259 -14.44 11.18 2.50
CA CYS A 259 -14.79 10.66 3.82
C CYS A 259 -16.28 10.34 3.96
N ARG A 260 -17.18 11.15 3.38
CA ARG A 260 -18.62 10.88 3.35
C ARG A 260 -18.93 9.61 2.56
N ILE A 261 -18.31 9.43 1.41
CA ILE A 261 -18.50 8.23 0.57
C ILE A 261 -18.04 6.99 1.31
N ILE A 262 -16.87 7.02 1.97
CA ILE A 262 -16.32 5.88 2.72
C ILE A 262 -17.22 5.50 3.91
N LYS A 263 -17.86 6.47 4.56
CA LYS A 263 -18.80 6.25 5.68
C LYS A 263 -20.20 5.82 5.22
N ALA A 264 -20.51 5.93 3.92
CA ALA A 264 -21.83 5.62 3.39
C ALA A 264 -22.30 4.19 3.73
N PRO A 265 -23.61 3.95 3.90
CA PRO A 265 -24.15 2.65 4.32
C PRO A 265 -23.71 1.46 3.48
N GLY A 266 -23.37 1.67 2.20
CA GLY A 266 -22.88 0.62 1.29
C GLY A 266 -21.42 0.21 1.53
N ILE A 267 -20.60 1.09 2.13
CA ILE A 267 -19.16 0.85 2.36
C ILE A 267 -18.89 0.59 3.84
N ARG A 268 -19.44 1.43 4.73
CA ARG A 268 -19.36 1.32 6.20
C ARG A 268 -17.94 1.18 6.75
N LYS A 269 -16.98 1.91 6.18
CA LYS A 269 -15.59 1.94 6.65
C LYS A 269 -15.28 3.23 7.39
N ILE A 270 -14.25 3.19 8.23
CA ILE A 270 -13.75 4.34 8.99
C ILE A 270 -12.61 4.97 8.19
N PRO A 271 -12.80 6.17 7.59
CA PRO A 271 -11.71 6.86 6.89
C PRO A 271 -10.67 7.34 7.92
N LEU A 272 -9.41 7.04 7.67
CA LEU A 272 -8.28 7.54 8.45
C LEU A 272 -7.30 8.24 7.52
N ILE A 273 -7.16 9.56 7.68
CA ILE A 273 -6.17 10.34 6.94
C ILE A 273 -4.82 10.11 7.62
N ILE A 274 -3.90 9.50 6.90
CA ILE A 274 -2.58 9.16 7.38
C ILE A 274 -1.74 10.43 7.52
N LYS A 275 -1.12 10.59 8.69
CA LYS A 275 -0.24 11.72 9.02
C LYS A 275 1.15 11.23 9.40
N ASP A 276 1.22 10.17 10.18
CA ASP A 276 2.43 9.66 10.82
C ASP A 276 2.59 8.16 10.61
N ASP A 277 3.78 7.63 10.90
CA ASP A 277 4.08 6.19 10.88
C ASP A 277 3.17 5.38 11.81
N LYS A 278 2.73 5.99 12.93
CA LYS A 278 1.78 5.37 13.86
C LYS A 278 0.46 5.02 13.19
N ASP A 279 -0.07 5.94 12.40
CA ASP A 279 -1.31 5.74 11.65
C ASP A 279 -1.11 4.60 10.62
N VAL A 280 0.06 4.56 9.97
CA VAL A 280 0.43 3.53 8.99
C VAL A 280 0.41 2.15 9.63
N VAL A 281 1.10 1.97 10.76
CA VAL A 281 1.16 0.66 11.44
C VAL A 281 -0.23 0.23 11.94
N THR A 282 -1.01 1.16 12.48
CA THR A 282 -2.39 0.89 12.93
C THR A 282 -3.27 0.43 11.76
N CYS A 283 -3.18 1.10 10.62
CA CYS A 283 -3.89 0.71 9.41
C CYS A 283 -3.44 -0.64 8.87
N ALA A 284 -2.12 -0.88 8.79
CA ALA A 284 -1.59 -2.15 8.29
C ALA A 284 -2.08 -3.33 9.12
N LYS A 285 -2.04 -3.23 10.45
CA LYS A 285 -2.59 -4.24 11.37
C LYS A 285 -4.10 -4.47 11.16
N SER A 286 -4.88 -3.39 10.97
CA SER A 286 -6.33 -3.47 10.74
C SER A 286 -6.67 -4.09 9.40
N MET A 287 -5.89 -3.82 8.34
CA MET A 287 -6.14 -4.36 7.00
C MET A 287 -5.97 -5.88 6.93
N GLY A 288 -5.12 -6.46 7.78
CA GLY A 288 -4.95 -7.92 7.88
C GLY A 288 -6.13 -8.65 8.53
N ASN A 289 -6.83 -8.01 9.46
CA ASN A 289 -7.88 -8.65 10.26
C ASN A 289 -9.29 -8.38 9.73
N ASP A 290 -9.74 -7.13 9.77
CA ASP A 290 -11.15 -6.77 9.52
C ASP A 290 -11.35 -5.78 8.37
N ALA A 291 -10.30 -5.14 7.91
CA ALA A 291 -10.33 -4.09 6.88
C ALA A 291 -11.42 -3.01 7.11
N ARG A 292 -11.73 -2.73 8.40
CA ARG A 292 -12.74 -1.71 8.77
C ARG A 292 -12.24 -0.30 8.54
N ILE A 293 -10.92 -0.09 8.67
CA ILE A 293 -10.27 1.19 8.42
C ILE A 293 -10.00 1.32 6.93
N ALA A 294 -10.28 2.49 6.39
CA ALA A 294 -9.92 2.88 5.02
C ALA A 294 -8.85 3.98 5.09
N PRO A 295 -7.57 3.64 4.94
CA PRO A 295 -6.49 4.63 4.98
C PRO A 295 -6.52 5.55 3.76
N ILE A 296 -6.26 6.83 3.99
CA ILE A 296 -6.21 7.89 2.97
C ILE A 296 -4.83 8.54 3.03
N PHE A 297 -4.04 8.37 1.97
CA PHE A 297 -2.72 8.98 1.81
C PHE A 297 -2.82 10.23 0.92
N LYS A 298 -2.19 11.34 1.33
CA LYS A 298 -2.07 12.56 0.50
C LYS A 298 -0.68 12.58 -0.12
N VAL A 299 -0.56 12.26 -1.41
CA VAL A 299 0.73 12.04 -2.07
C VAL A 299 1.03 13.12 -3.09
N ARG A 300 2.29 13.58 -3.09
CA ARG A 300 2.88 14.38 -4.15
C ARG A 300 3.82 13.51 -4.98
N SER A 301 3.57 13.42 -6.27
CA SER A 301 4.33 12.55 -7.20
C SER A 301 5.30 13.34 -8.09
N VAL A 302 5.31 14.66 -8.01
CA VAL A 302 6.08 15.57 -8.88
C VAL A 302 7.18 16.29 -8.07
N THR A 303 8.36 16.43 -8.65
CA THR A 303 9.43 17.27 -8.08
C THR A 303 9.00 18.74 -8.10
N GLY A 304 9.08 19.43 -6.96
CA GLY A 304 8.92 20.88 -6.92
C GLY A 304 10.06 21.56 -7.70
N GLN A 305 9.72 22.39 -8.70
CA GLN A 305 10.68 23.32 -9.28
C GLN A 305 11.00 24.35 -8.20
N GLN A 306 12.19 24.34 -7.69
CA GLN A 306 12.92 25.18 -6.74
C GLN A 306 13.27 24.43 -5.45
N LEU A 307 14.36 23.69 -5.51
CA LEU A 307 15.17 23.36 -4.32
C LEU A 307 16.63 23.33 -4.76
N ASP A 308 17.41 24.12 -4.06
CA ASP A 308 18.85 24.28 -4.25
C ASP A 308 19.56 22.92 -4.37
N PRO A 309 20.52 22.80 -5.31
CA PRO A 309 21.36 21.60 -5.46
C PRO A 309 22.16 21.24 -4.20
N LEU A 310 22.22 22.15 -3.22
CA LEU A 310 22.97 21.96 -1.98
C LEU A 310 22.33 20.96 -1.01
N TYR A 311 21.01 20.73 -1.10
CA TYR A 311 20.31 19.80 -0.19
C TYR A 311 20.42 18.33 -0.58
N ALA A 312 20.72 18.04 -1.83
CA ALA A 312 20.85 16.67 -2.32
C ALA A 312 22.15 15.96 -1.87
N TYR A 313 23.15 16.72 -1.44
CA TYR A 313 24.49 16.19 -1.12
C TYR A 313 24.67 15.74 0.33
N THR A 314 23.78 16.10 1.26
CA THR A 314 23.96 15.86 2.69
C THR A 314 23.24 14.63 3.25
N HIS A 315 22.50 13.86 2.42
CA HIS A 315 21.66 12.75 2.89
C HIS A 315 22.17 11.33 2.57
N THR A 316 23.45 11.18 2.19
CA THR A 316 24.01 9.84 1.91
C THR A 316 24.67 9.13 3.09
N HIS A 317 24.84 9.76 4.23
CA HIS A 317 25.50 9.11 5.37
C HIS A 317 25.04 9.67 6.72
N THR A 318 23.88 9.28 7.21
CA THR A 318 23.67 9.10 8.65
C THR A 318 22.31 8.48 8.94
N HIS A 319 22.32 7.27 9.46
CA HIS A 319 21.18 6.63 10.11
C HIS A 319 20.89 7.33 11.45
N THR A 320 20.13 8.41 11.42
CA THR A 320 19.48 8.95 12.61
C THR A 320 18.15 9.56 12.18
N HIS A 321 17.07 8.90 12.59
CA HIS A 321 15.72 9.41 12.51
C HIS A 321 15.58 10.68 13.34
N THR A 322 15.81 11.82 12.75
CA THR A 322 15.38 13.11 13.28
C THR A 322 14.81 13.93 12.14
N GLN A 323 13.51 14.19 12.26
CA GLN A 323 12.74 15.26 11.60
C GLN A 323 13.45 15.97 10.43
N VAL A 324 13.18 15.52 9.22
CA VAL A 324 13.27 16.39 8.05
C VAL A 324 11.94 16.39 7.34
N SER A 325 11.03 17.20 7.87
CA SER A 325 9.92 17.72 7.11
C SER A 325 10.48 18.74 6.16
N SER A 326 10.61 18.42 4.91
CA SER A 326 10.51 19.45 3.88
C SER A 326 10.59 18.88 2.47
N VAL A 327 9.51 19.04 1.76
CA VAL A 327 9.39 19.50 0.38
C VAL A 327 9.63 18.52 -0.76
N THR A 328 10.05 17.28 -0.57
CA THR A 328 10.15 16.31 -1.67
C THR A 328 9.55 14.97 -1.28
N GLY A 329 8.37 14.65 -1.83
CA GLY A 329 7.76 13.33 -1.65
C GLY A 329 7.01 13.11 -0.32
N GLN A 330 6.58 14.16 0.37
CA GLN A 330 5.79 14.06 1.60
C GLN A 330 4.64 13.05 1.44
N GLN A 331 4.59 12.09 2.34
CA GLN A 331 3.67 10.96 2.40
C GLN A 331 3.87 9.86 1.33
N LEU A 332 4.80 9.98 0.39
CA LEU A 332 5.16 8.86 -0.46
C LEU A 332 5.88 7.77 0.35
N ASP A 333 6.72 8.17 1.30
CA ASP A 333 7.43 7.25 2.21
C ASP A 333 6.46 6.55 3.16
N LEU A 334 5.44 7.25 3.66
CA LEU A 334 4.34 6.63 4.43
C LEU A 334 3.56 5.61 3.59
N LEU A 335 3.34 5.88 2.31
CA LEU A 335 2.72 4.92 1.40
C LEU A 335 3.63 3.71 1.14
N ARG A 336 4.94 3.91 0.96
CA ARG A 336 5.92 2.83 0.83
C ARG A 336 5.98 1.98 2.10
N LEU A 337 6.03 2.61 3.26
CA LEU A 337 5.98 1.94 4.56
C LEU A 337 4.68 1.14 4.70
N PHE A 338 3.54 1.69 4.33
CA PHE A 338 2.26 0.99 4.34
C PHE A 338 2.29 -0.25 3.44
N LEU A 339 2.75 -0.12 2.20
CA LEU A 339 2.87 -1.23 1.25
C LEU A 339 3.84 -2.31 1.75
N ASN A 340 4.90 -1.91 2.48
CA ASN A 340 5.79 -2.85 3.13
C ASN A 340 5.10 -3.62 4.27
N LEU A 341 4.24 -2.97 5.06
CA LEU A 341 3.65 -3.53 6.28
C LEU A 341 2.32 -4.23 6.09
N ILE A 342 1.55 -3.97 5.01
CA ILE A 342 0.28 -4.67 4.78
C ILE A 342 0.55 -6.16 4.53
N PRO A 343 -0.17 -7.06 5.23
CA PRO A 343 0.02 -8.50 5.07
C PRO A 343 -0.52 -8.97 3.72
N ALA A 344 0.07 -10.03 3.17
CA ALA A 344 -0.54 -10.75 2.07
C ALA A 344 -1.90 -11.31 2.52
N GLN A 345 -2.91 -11.29 1.65
CA GLN A 345 -4.20 -11.86 1.97
C GLN A 345 -4.10 -13.38 1.86
N LYS A 346 -4.63 -14.10 2.86
CA LYS A 346 -4.85 -15.54 2.68
C LYS A 346 -5.76 -15.69 1.48
N THR A 347 -5.28 -16.31 0.43
CA THR A 347 -6.09 -16.67 -0.72
C THR A 347 -7.28 -17.50 -0.22
N GLN A 348 -8.34 -16.81 0.21
CA GLN A 348 -9.63 -17.45 0.19
C GLN A 348 -9.87 -17.69 -1.28
N GLY A 349 -9.84 -18.97 -1.68
CA GLY A 349 -10.24 -19.37 -3.01
C GLY A 349 -11.68 -18.91 -3.25
N VAL A 350 -11.85 -17.63 -3.49
CA VAL A 350 -13.04 -17.08 -4.09
C VAL A 350 -12.93 -17.52 -5.55
N TYR A 351 -13.21 -18.81 -5.78
CA TYR A 351 -13.79 -19.21 -7.03
C TYR A 351 -15.06 -18.37 -7.15
N MET A 352 -14.94 -17.21 -7.77
CA MET A 352 -16.12 -16.51 -8.28
C MET A 352 -16.87 -17.55 -9.10
N SER A 353 -18.04 -17.94 -8.62
CA SER A 353 -18.90 -18.82 -9.41
C SER A 353 -19.02 -18.16 -10.77
N VAL A 354 -18.83 -18.96 -11.80
CA VAL A 354 -18.97 -18.55 -13.21
C VAL A 354 -20.29 -17.79 -13.42
N ASP A 355 -21.26 -18.01 -12.53
CA ASP A 355 -22.55 -17.34 -12.45
C ASP A 355 -22.46 -15.83 -12.16
N LEU A 356 -21.55 -15.35 -11.30
CA LEU A 356 -21.41 -13.91 -11.03
C LEU A 356 -20.77 -13.18 -12.24
N PHE A 357 -19.85 -13.86 -12.93
CA PHE A 357 -19.26 -13.35 -14.18
C PHE A 357 -20.30 -13.37 -15.32
N CYS A 358 -21.14 -14.41 -15.41
CA CYS A 358 -22.25 -14.49 -16.35
C CYS A 358 -23.35 -13.47 -16.04
N LEU A 359 -23.69 -13.24 -14.78
CA LEU A 359 -24.64 -12.20 -14.38
C LEU A 359 -24.13 -10.80 -14.71
N TYR A 360 -22.85 -10.51 -14.43
CA TYR A 360 -22.25 -9.20 -14.73
C TYR A 360 -22.06 -9.01 -16.25
N SER A 361 -21.65 -10.03 -17.00
CA SER A 361 -21.52 -9.97 -18.46
C SER A 361 -22.91 -9.91 -19.15
N ARG A 362 -23.92 -10.63 -18.64
CA ARG A 362 -25.31 -10.51 -19.11
C ARG A 362 -25.91 -9.15 -18.77
N SER A 363 -25.67 -8.59 -17.60
CA SER A 363 -26.14 -7.24 -17.25
C SER A 363 -25.47 -6.15 -18.10
N LEU A 364 -24.17 -6.31 -18.45
CA LEU A 364 -23.47 -5.40 -19.38
C LEU A 364 -23.98 -5.51 -20.83
N LEU A 365 -24.41 -6.70 -21.28
CA LEU A 365 -25.04 -6.88 -22.57
C LEU A 365 -26.51 -6.36 -22.61
N THR A 366 -27.23 -6.44 -21.50
CA THR A 366 -28.56 -5.90 -21.33
C THR A 366 -28.58 -4.38 -21.18
N LEU A 367 -27.45 -3.78 -20.68
CA LEU A 367 -27.29 -2.34 -20.48
C LEU A 367 -27.31 -1.52 -21.78
N ARG A 368 -27.00 -2.09 -22.93
CA ARG A 368 -27.30 -1.41 -24.21
C ARG A 368 -28.78 -1.19 -24.44
N LYS A 369 -29.68 -1.90 -23.72
CA LYS A 369 -31.14 -1.69 -23.76
C LYS A 369 -31.73 -1.03 -22.52
N GLN A 370 -30.99 -0.95 -21.40
CA GLN A 370 -31.51 -0.42 -20.13
C GLN A 370 -30.46 0.38 -19.34
N GLU A 371 -29.88 1.44 -19.94
CA GLU A 371 -28.98 2.40 -19.26
C GLU A 371 -29.56 3.03 -17.99
N ARG A 372 -30.87 2.88 -17.76
CA ARG A 372 -31.57 3.48 -16.59
C ARG A 372 -31.66 2.58 -15.35
N THR A 373 -31.39 1.28 -15.44
CA THR A 373 -31.72 0.35 -14.35
C THR A 373 -30.50 0.05 -13.44
N LEU A 374 -29.29 -0.05 -13.98
CA LEU A 374 -28.08 -0.30 -13.18
C LEU A 374 -27.60 0.94 -12.44
N THR A 375 -27.75 2.11 -13.06
CA THR A 375 -27.55 3.39 -12.36
C THR A 375 -28.54 3.51 -11.18
N ARG A 376 -29.74 2.99 -11.30
CA ARG A 376 -30.73 2.94 -10.22
C ARG A 376 -30.41 1.91 -9.13
N VAL A 377 -29.85 0.77 -9.45
CA VAL A 377 -29.45 -0.25 -8.46
C VAL A 377 -28.19 0.19 -7.70
N LEU A 378 -27.17 0.69 -8.37
CA LEU A 378 -26.00 1.27 -7.75
C LEU A 378 -26.32 2.59 -7.01
N TYR A 379 -27.23 3.41 -7.54
CA TYR A 379 -27.73 4.59 -6.85
C TYR A 379 -28.57 4.23 -5.61
N ARG A 380 -29.38 3.15 -5.67
CA ARG A 380 -30.07 2.63 -4.47
C ARG A 380 -29.11 1.97 -3.49
N MET A 381 -28.03 1.31 -3.91
CA MET A 381 -27.00 0.80 -3.00
C MET A 381 -26.14 1.92 -2.42
N CYS A 382 -26.02 3.07 -3.07
CA CYS A 382 -25.29 4.24 -2.56
C CYS A 382 -26.19 5.29 -1.90
N SER A 383 -27.53 5.18 -2.04
CA SER A 383 -28.52 6.09 -1.42
C SER A 383 -29.34 5.44 -0.29
N LEU A 384 -29.08 4.18 0.03
CA LEU A 384 -29.42 3.47 1.26
C LEU A 384 -28.16 3.33 2.10
#